data_2f5c67b551b450dff92d137ef9e1fe79
#
_entry.id   2f5c67b551b450dff92d137ef9e1fe79
#
_cell.length_a   1.000
_cell.length_b   1.000
_cell.length_c   1.000
_cell.angle_alpha   90.00
_cell.angle_beta   90.00
_cell.angle_gamma   90.00
#
_symmetry.space_group_name_H-M   'P 1'
#
loop_
_entity.id
_entity.type
_entity.pdbx_description
1 polymer ?
#
loop_
_entity_poly.entity_id
_entity_poly.type
_entity_poly.pdbx_seq_one_letter_code
_entity_poly.pdbx_strand_id
1 'polypeptide(L)'
;MLFSAYIFVYKQEDVSLTNGQATLWDTATVELADEICADCDTDEEKVKAIYEWMIHNFEYDYECEPIVQYFNVHKTLRTHKGVCYDFAHLFASICRSHNIPCYVVDGDKRENVQYHHTWNRVYFNGSWWNVDITFDTIQIQNKDELYGFREINNAYLLDKEYYITKIY
;
A
#
# COMPACT_ATOMS: atom_id res chain seq x y z
N MET A 1 14.13 48.42 2.02
CA MET A 1 13.61 47.45 3.03
C MET A 1 13.17 46.18 2.27
N LEU A 2 14.03 45.17 2.28
CA LEU A 2 13.73 43.87 1.66
C LEU A 2 13.07 43.00 2.74
N PHE A 3 11.78 42.73 2.56
CA PHE A 3 11.07 41.72 3.37
C PHE A 3 11.56 40.33 2.94
N SER A 4 12.39 39.74 3.78
CA SER A 4 12.73 38.32 3.70
C SER A 4 11.50 37.50 4.12
N ALA A 5 10.78 36.93 3.15
CA ALA A 5 9.74 35.96 3.43
C ALA A 5 10.41 34.67 3.92
N TYR A 6 10.38 34.44 5.24
CA TYR A 6 10.69 33.15 5.82
C TYR A 6 9.61 32.16 5.36
N ILE A 7 9.91 31.39 4.33
CA ILE A 7 9.13 30.21 4.00
C ILE A 7 9.43 29.19 5.08
N PHE A 8 8.51 29.05 6.04
CA PHE A 8 8.48 27.88 6.91
C PHE A 8 8.12 26.68 6.04
N VAL A 9 9.14 26.00 5.54
CA VAL A 9 8.97 24.65 5.01
C VAL A 9 8.70 23.77 6.22
N TYR A 10 7.44 23.53 6.53
CA TYR A 10 7.07 22.41 7.36
C TYR A 10 7.60 21.16 6.66
N LYS A 11 8.69 20.60 7.20
CA LYS A 11 9.20 19.29 6.80
C LYS A 11 8.11 18.32 7.25
N GLN A 12 7.19 17.99 6.33
CA GLN A 12 6.20 16.96 6.57
C GLN A 12 7.01 15.70 6.84
N GLU A 13 6.85 15.11 8.02
CA GLU A 13 7.53 13.86 8.33
C GLU A 13 7.14 12.86 7.24
N ASP A 14 8.14 12.20 6.69
CA ASP A 14 7.91 11.21 5.62
C ASP A 14 7.23 9.98 6.22
N VAL A 15 5.91 9.95 6.13
CA VAL A 15 5.10 8.86 6.69
C VAL A 15 5.29 7.54 5.95
N SER A 16 5.98 7.55 4.80
CA SER A 16 6.21 6.35 4.00
C SER A 16 7.06 5.27 4.69
N LEU A 17 7.75 5.65 5.78
CA LEU A 17 8.56 4.75 6.61
C LEU A 17 8.10 4.69 8.06
N THR A 18 6.98 5.32 8.41
CA THR A 18 6.54 5.42 9.81
C THR A 18 5.87 4.13 10.28
N ASN A 19 6.34 3.62 11.42
CA ASN A 19 5.66 2.56 12.16
C ASN A 19 4.63 3.18 13.11
N GLY A 20 3.36 3.05 12.77
CA GLY A 20 2.32 3.63 13.60
C GLY A 20 0.96 3.72 12.90
N GLN A 21 -0.04 4.17 13.66
CA GLN A 21 -1.41 4.27 13.16
C GLN A 21 -1.93 2.93 12.61
N ALA A 22 -2.34 2.89 11.34
CA ALA A 22 -2.88 1.71 10.71
C ALA A 22 -1.81 0.82 10.03
N THR A 23 -0.57 1.30 9.89
CA THR A 23 0.56 0.56 9.28
C THR A 23 1.55 0.07 10.33
N LEU A 24 1.04 -0.57 11.37
CA LEU A 24 1.85 -1.14 12.43
C LEU A 24 2.55 -2.42 11.99
N TRP A 25 3.82 -2.53 12.31
CA TRP A 25 4.57 -3.80 12.23
C TRP A 25 5.32 -4.08 13.52
N ASP A 26 5.60 -5.33 13.77
CA ASP A 26 6.32 -5.85 14.93
C ASP A 26 7.33 -6.92 14.50
N THR A 27 7.93 -7.60 15.47
CA THR A 27 8.92 -8.65 15.23
C THR A 27 8.38 -9.76 14.31
N ALA A 28 7.13 -10.19 14.48
CA ALA A 28 6.54 -11.23 13.65
C ALA A 28 6.35 -10.79 12.19
N THR A 29 6.04 -9.51 11.98
CA THR A 29 5.97 -8.93 10.63
C THR A 29 7.36 -8.86 9.99
N VAL A 30 8.39 -8.50 10.77
CA VAL A 30 9.79 -8.48 10.29
C VAL A 30 10.25 -9.89 9.91
N GLU A 31 10.04 -10.88 10.78
CA GLU A 31 10.39 -12.29 10.52
C GLU A 31 9.72 -12.82 9.25
N LEU A 32 8.44 -12.49 9.05
CA LEU A 32 7.72 -12.83 7.82
C LEU A 32 8.33 -12.16 6.59
N ALA A 33 8.66 -10.87 6.69
CA ALA A 33 9.29 -10.13 5.60
C ALA A 33 10.68 -10.69 5.27
N ASP A 34 11.47 -11.08 6.28
CA ASP A 34 12.77 -11.77 6.11
C ASP A 34 12.59 -13.10 5.37
N GLU A 35 11.55 -13.87 5.69
CA GLU A 35 11.25 -15.14 5.01
C GLU A 35 10.86 -14.91 3.54
N ILE A 36 9.96 -13.99 3.28
CA ILE A 36 9.50 -13.66 1.91
C ILE A 36 10.67 -13.16 1.05
N CYS A 37 11.56 -12.36 1.63
CA CYS A 37 12.65 -11.68 0.94
C CYS A 37 14.00 -12.41 1.03
N ALA A 38 14.05 -13.68 1.49
CA ALA A 38 15.28 -14.40 1.79
C ALA A 38 16.29 -14.47 0.62
N ASP A 39 15.78 -14.52 -0.61
CA ASP A 39 16.59 -14.60 -1.84
C ASP A 39 16.62 -13.26 -2.62
N CYS A 40 16.27 -12.13 -1.97
CA CYS A 40 16.17 -10.82 -2.61
C CYS A 40 17.36 -9.93 -2.22
N ASP A 41 18.11 -9.48 -3.22
CA ASP A 41 19.27 -8.59 -3.04
C ASP A 41 18.90 -7.09 -3.13
N THR A 42 17.83 -6.75 -3.84
CA THR A 42 17.43 -5.37 -4.13
C THR A 42 16.03 -5.04 -3.58
N ASP A 43 15.76 -3.74 -3.38
CA ASP A 43 14.43 -3.30 -2.96
C ASP A 43 13.36 -3.64 -4.00
N GLU A 44 13.68 -3.61 -5.29
CA GLU A 44 12.76 -4.05 -6.35
C GLU A 44 12.38 -5.53 -6.19
N GLU A 45 13.37 -6.40 -5.98
CA GLU A 45 13.12 -7.84 -5.77
C GLU A 45 12.27 -8.09 -4.53
N LYS A 46 12.57 -7.40 -3.42
CA LYS A 46 11.78 -7.48 -2.19
C LYS A 46 10.34 -7.05 -2.40
N VAL A 47 10.13 -5.88 -3.02
CA VAL A 47 8.78 -5.36 -3.31
C VAL A 47 7.99 -6.33 -4.19
N LYS A 48 8.62 -6.89 -5.22
CA LYS A 48 7.99 -7.89 -6.09
C LYS A 48 7.68 -9.19 -5.36
N ALA A 49 8.59 -9.68 -4.52
CA ALA A 49 8.36 -10.88 -3.71
C ALA A 49 7.19 -10.70 -2.73
N ILE A 50 7.12 -9.56 -2.04
CA ILE A 50 6.02 -9.22 -1.13
C ILE A 50 4.69 -9.15 -1.90
N TYR A 51 4.68 -8.47 -3.05
CA TYR A 51 3.51 -8.36 -3.91
C TYR A 51 3.01 -9.74 -4.37
N GLU A 52 3.88 -10.56 -4.96
CA GLU A 52 3.55 -11.91 -5.43
C GLU A 52 3.05 -12.80 -4.29
N TRP A 53 3.71 -12.73 -3.13
CA TRP A 53 3.27 -13.46 -1.96
C TRP A 53 1.84 -13.04 -1.55
N MET A 54 1.53 -11.75 -1.53
CA MET A 54 0.21 -11.28 -1.12
C MET A 54 -0.89 -11.69 -2.11
N ILE A 55 -0.73 -11.45 -3.40
CA ILE A 55 -1.79 -11.74 -4.37
C ILE A 55 -2.11 -13.22 -4.51
N HIS A 56 -1.17 -14.10 -4.11
CA HIS A 56 -1.36 -15.56 -4.15
C HIS A 56 -1.84 -16.17 -2.84
N ASN A 57 -1.68 -15.48 -1.71
CA ASN A 57 -2.01 -16.04 -0.39
C ASN A 57 -3.23 -15.42 0.27
N PHE A 58 -3.84 -14.40 -0.33
CA PHE A 58 -4.99 -13.72 0.24
C PHE A 58 -6.22 -13.79 -0.66
N GLU A 59 -7.39 -13.66 -0.05
CA GLU A 59 -8.69 -13.59 -0.73
C GLU A 59 -9.43 -12.32 -0.31
N TYR A 60 -10.15 -11.71 -1.25
CA TYR A 60 -10.99 -10.56 -0.95
C TYR A 60 -12.19 -10.96 -0.09
N ASP A 61 -12.44 -10.23 0.99
CA ASP A 61 -13.53 -10.48 1.93
C ASP A 61 -14.80 -9.74 1.49
N TYR A 62 -15.61 -10.39 0.66
CA TYR A 62 -16.90 -9.86 0.19
C TYR A 62 -17.98 -9.81 1.29
N GLU A 63 -17.78 -10.50 2.41
CA GLU A 63 -18.71 -10.55 3.54
C GLU A 63 -18.37 -9.54 4.62
N CYS A 64 -17.28 -8.77 4.42
CA CYS A 64 -16.84 -7.77 5.39
C CYS A 64 -17.89 -6.67 5.53
N GLU A 65 -18.48 -6.56 6.71
CA GLU A 65 -19.37 -5.45 7.05
C GLU A 65 -18.59 -4.12 7.08
N PRO A 66 -19.13 -3.02 6.56
CA PRO A 66 -18.46 -1.72 6.49
C PRO A 66 -18.43 -1.00 7.86
N ILE A 67 -18.14 -1.74 8.92
CA ILE A 67 -18.01 -1.19 10.27
C ILE A 67 -16.59 -0.71 10.46
N VAL A 68 -16.43 0.48 11.07
CA VAL A 68 -15.18 1.15 11.42
C VAL A 68 -14.00 0.19 11.50
N GLN A 69 -13.24 0.11 10.41
CA GLN A 69 -12.19 -0.89 10.30
C GLN A 69 -10.94 -0.36 10.98
N TYR A 70 -10.53 -1.02 12.03
CA TYR A 70 -9.18 -0.91 12.54
C TYR A 70 -8.35 -1.98 11.86
N PHE A 71 -7.35 -1.59 11.06
CA PHE A 71 -6.39 -2.53 10.53
C PHE A 71 -5.73 -3.29 11.69
N ASN A 72 -5.64 -4.58 11.52
CA ASN A 72 -4.95 -5.45 12.45
C ASN A 72 -4.13 -6.46 11.65
N VAL A 73 -2.83 -6.24 11.57
CA VAL A 73 -1.90 -7.08 10.82
C VAL A 73 -2.06 -8.57 11.16
N HIS A 74 -2.15 -8.91 12.44
CA HIS A 74 -2.27 -10.31 12.88
C HIS A 74 -3.61 -10.94 12.49
N LYS A 75 -4.70 -10.17 12.45
CA LYS A 75 -5.99 -10.67 11.97
C LYS A 75 -5.87 -11.00 10.48
N THR A 76 -5.40 -10.08 9.68
CA THR A 76 -5.26 -10.23 8.23
C THR A 76 -4.33 -11.38 7.88
N LEU A 77 -3.17 -11.49 8.53
CA LEU A 77 -2.24 -12.60 8.35
C LEU A 77 -2.84 -13.96 8.73
N ARG A 78 -3.60 -14.03 9.82
CA ARG A 78 -4.19 -15.29 10.28
C ARG A 78 -5.36 -15.76 9.42
N THR A 79 -6.19 -14.83 8.95
CA THR A 79 -7.40 -15.16 8.18
C THR A 79 -7.14 -15.33 6.71
N HIS A 80 -6.04 -14.78 6.18
CA HIS A 80 -5.73 -14.65 4.76
C HIS A 80 -6.87 -13.98 3.96
N LYS A 81 -7.67 -13.13 4.65
CA LYS A 81 -8.79 -12.39 4.06
C LYS A 81 -8.76 -10.93 4.50
N GLY A 82 -9.21 -10.07 3.62
CA GLY A 82 -9.32 -8.64 3.90
C GLY A 82 -9.97 -7.87 2.76
N VAL A 83 -10.13 -6.57 2.99
CA VAL A 83 -10.59 -5.61 1.98
C VAL A 83 -9.43 -4.71 1.55
N CYS A 84 -9.69 -3.75 0.67
CA CYS A 84 -8.65 -2.85 0.15
C CYS A 84 -7.83 -2.16 1.26
N TYR A 85 -8.48 -1.73 2.31
CA TYR A 85 -7.84 -1.14 3.48
C TYR A 85 -6.84 -2.11 4.14
N ASP A 86 -7.27 -3.35 4.41
CA ASP A 86 -6.43 -4.36 5.07
C ASP A 86 -5.20 -4.71 4.22
N PHE A 87 -5.38 -4.90 2.92
CA PHE A 87 -4.31 -5.28 2.02
C PHE A 87 -3.29 -4.16 1.82
N ALA A 88 -3.76 -2.93 1.63
CA ALA A 88 -2.86 -1.80 1.46
C ALA A 88 -2.03 -1.52 2.73
N HIS A 89 -2.64 -1.63 3.91
CA HIS A 89 -1.91 -1.46 5.16
C HIS A 89 -0.95 -2.62 5.45
N LEU A 90 -1.31 -3.86 5.13
CA LEU A 90 -0.42 -5.01 5.29
C LEU A 90 0.80 -4.90 4.37
N PHE A 91 0.59 -4.58 3.09
CA PHE A 91 1.67 -4.37 2.14
C PHE A 91 2.64 -3.28 2.61
N ALA A 92 2.09 -2.12 3.04
CA ALA A 92 2.92 -1.04 3.56
C ALA A 92 3.67 -1.44 4.85
N SER A 93 3.03 -2.21 5.76
CA SER A 93 3.67 -2.69 6.98
C SER A 93 4.89 -3.58 6.68
N ILE A 94 4.75 -4.52 5.74
CA ILE A 94 5.84 -5.42 5.33
C ILE A 94 6.95 -4.62 4.62
N CYS A 95 6.64 -3.76 3.66
CA CYS A 95 7.62 -2.93 2.96
C CYS A 95 8.40 -2.04 3.95
N ARG A 96 7.70 -1.32 4.83
CA ARG A 96 8.31 -0.39 5.78
C ARG A 96 9.18 -1.12 6.82
N SER A 97 8.84 -2.34 7.23
CA SER A 97 9.67 -3.14 8.14
C SER A 97 11.05 -3.46 7.56
N HIS A 98 11.17 -3.46 6.24
CA HIS A 98 12.41 -3.60 5.48
C HIS A 98 13.00 -2.27 4.96
N ASN A 99 12.59 -1.13 5.55
CA ASN A 99 13.02 0.23 5.17
C ASN A 99 12.69 0.61 3.72
N ILE A 100 11.69 -0.02 3.10
CA ILE A 100 11.21 0.34 1.77
C ILE A 100 10.09 1.38 1.92
N PRO A 101 10.26 2.61 1.39
CA PRO A 101 9.24 3.65 1.50
C PRO A 101 7.94 3.23 0.80
N CYS A 102 6.84 3.25 1.54
CA CYS A 102 5.54 2.85 1.03
C CYS A 102 4.43 3.69 1.65
N TYR A 103 3.68 4.43 0.84
CA TYR A 103 2.47 5.11 1.26
C TYR A 103 1.26 4.20 1.13
N VAL A 104 0.32 4.37 2.06
CA VAL A 104 -1.06 3.93 1.88
C VAL A 104 -1.85 5.14 1.40
N VAL A 105 -2.61 4.98 0.33
CA VAL A 105 -3.35 6.05 -0.33
C VAL A 105 -4.83 5.72 -0.33
N ASP A 106 -5.65 6.61 0.24
CA ASP A 106 -7.10 6.55 0.18
C ASP A 106 -7.63 7.51 -0.87
N GLY A 107 -8.65 7.10 -1.60
CA GLY A 107 -9.32 7.94 -2.58
C GLY A 107 -10.78 7.59 -2.80
N ASP A 108 -11.53 8.61 -3.25
CA ASP A 108 -12.94 8.49 -3.61
C ASP A 108 -13.08 8.45 -5.13
N LYS A 109 -13.86 7.52 -5.66
CA LYS A 109 -14.06 7.38 -7.10
C LYS A 109 -14.71 8.64 -7.68
N ARG A 110 -14.12 9.22 -8.74
CA ARG A 110 -14.58 10.49 -9.34
C ARG A 110 -16.01 10.43 -9.84
N GLU A 111 -16.42 9.31 -10.37
CA GLU A 111 -17.78 9.08 -10.88
C GLU A 111 -18.79 8.76 -9.78
N ASN A 112 -18.33 8.27 -8.62
CA ASN A 112 -19.16 7.94 -7.47
C ASN A 112 -18.39 8.08 -6.16
N VAL A 113 -18.45 9.24 -5.54
CA VAL A 113 -17.73 9.59 -4.30
C VAL A 113 -18.14 8.76 -3.08
N GLN A 114 -19.16 7.92 -3.18
CA GLN A 114 -19.49 6.95 -2.12
C GLN A 114 -18.63 5.68 -2.22
N TYR A 115 -17.90 5.50 -3.31
CA TYR A 115 -17.01 4.38 -3.52
C TYR A 115 -15.60 4.76 -3.14
N HIS A 116 -15.18 4.30 -1.96
CA HIS A 116 -13.83 4.47 -1.44
C HIS A 116 -12.93 3.33 -1.87
N HIS A 117 -11.66 3.62 -2.10
CA HIS A 117 -10.65 2.62 -2.39
C HIS A 117 -9.32 2.97 -1.73
N THR A 118 -8.55 1.94 -1.39
CA THR A 118 -7.25 2.08 -0.76
C THR A 118 -6.22 1.26 -1.53
N TRP A 119 -5.10 1.90 -1.88
CA TRP A 119 -3.98 1.28 -2.62
C TRP A 119 -2.64 1.76 -2.07
N ASN A 120 -1.53 1.39 -2.72
CA ASN A 120 -0.21 1.78 -2.29
C ASN A 120 0.56 2.59 -3.35
N ARG A 121 1.49 3.42 -2.85
CA ARG A 121 2.62 3.96 -3.60
C ARG A 121 3.89 3.50 -2.93
N VAL A 122 4.71 2.76 -3.65
CA VAL A 122 5.96 2.19 -3.15
C VAL A 122 7.14 2.76 -3.94
N TYR A 123 8.28 3.00 -3.27
CA TYR A 123 9.46 3.58 -3.90
C TYR A 123 10.55 2.52 -4.07
N PHE A 124 10.99 2.33 -5.29
CA PHE A 124 12.18 1.54 -5.64
C PHE A 124 12.74 2.00 -6.98
N ASN A 125 14.02 1.71 -7.25
CA ASN A 125 14.72 2.09 -8.48
C ASN A 125 14.61 3.58 -8.83
N GLY A 126 14.61 4.46 -7.82
CA GLY A 126 14.57 5.90 -8.03
C GLY A 126 13.22 6.48 -8.42
N SER A 127 12.15 5.68 -8.45
CA SER A 127 10.80 6.11 -8.83
C SER A 127 9.74 5.63 -7.84
N TRP A 128 8.61 6.34 -7.82
CA TRP A 128 7.39 5.91 -7.13
C TRP A 128 6.48 5.12 -8.07
N TRP A 129 5.89 4.04 -7.56
CA TRP A 129 5.04 3.13 -8.29
C TRP A 129 3.70 2.96 -7.59
N ASN A 130 2.59 3.13 -8.32
CA ASN A 130 1.28 2.68 -7.85
C ASN A 130 1.21 1.15 -7.95
N VAL A 131 0.64 0.53 -6.91
CA VAL A 131 0.32 -0.90 -6.86
C VAL A 131 -1.00 -1.09 -6.13
N ASP A 132 -1.85 -1.96 -6.66
CA ASP A 132 -3.16 -2.27 -6.09
C ASP A 132 -3.27 -3.77 -5.80
N ILE A 133 -2.89 -4.15 -4.59
CA ILE A 133 -2.93 -5.55 -4.14
C ILE A 133 -4.36 -6.11 -4.19
N THR A 134 -5.36 -5.29 -3.86
CA THR A 134 -6.76 -5.72 -3.87
C THR A 134 -7.23 -6.07 -5.26
N PHE A 135 -6.98 -5.17 -6.21
CA PHE A 135 -7.35 -5.38 -7.61
C PHE A 135 -6.70 -6.65 -8.14
N ASP A 136 -5.39 -6.80 -7.93
CA ASP A 136 -4.64 -7.93 -8.46
C ASP A 136 -4.97 -9.26 -7.78
N THR A 137 -5.29 -9.25 -6.47
CA THR A 137 -5.82 -10.42 -5.76
C THR A 137 -7.13 -10.91 -6.39
N ILE A 138 -8.03 -10.01 -6.74
CA ILE A 138 -9.30 -10.33 -7.42
C ILE A 138 -9.03 -10.82 -8.86
N GLN A 139 -8.15 -10.13 -9.60
CA GLN A 139 -7.84 -10.47 -10.98
C GLN A 139 -7.20 -11.86 -11.11
N ILE A 140 -6.28 -12.23 -10.21
CA ILE A 140 -5.65 -13.55 -10.25
C ILE A 140 -6.66 -14.68 -10.02
N GLN A 141 -7.65 -14.45 -9.14
CA GLN A 141 -8.73 -15.40 -8.90
C GLN A 141 -9.63 -15.56 -10.15
N ASN A 142 -9.85 -14.48 -10.88
CA ASN A 142 -10.65 -14.44 -12.11
C ASN A 142 -9.84 -14.87 -13.36
N LYS A 143 -8.53 -15.03 -13.26
CA LYS A 143 -7.58 -15.26 -14.36
C LYS A 143 -7.56 -14.12 -15.37
N ASP A 144 -7.75 -12.90 -14.89
CA ASP A 144 -7.70 -11.68 -15.66
C ASP A 144 -6.30 -11.05 -15.67
N GLU A 145 -6.09 -9.99 -16.45
CA GLU A 145 -4.84 -9.27 -16.52
C GLU A 145 -4.58 -8.48 -15.22
N LEU A 146 -3.36 -8.60 -14.67
CA LEU A 146 -2.96 -7.90 -13.47
C LEU A 146 -2.67 -6.42 -13.73
N TYR A 147 -2.99 -5.57 -12.76
CA TYR A 147 -2.61 -4.16 -12.74
C TYR A 147 -1.07 -4.03 -12.62
N GLY A 148 -0.48 -4.76 -11.70
CA GLY A 148 0.95 -4.78 -11.42
C GLY A 148 1.46 -3.43 -10.90
N PHE A 149 2.69 -3.12 -11.26
CA PHE A 149 3.34 -1.87 -10.88
C PHE A 149 3.22 -0.82 -11.99
N ARG A 150 2.77 0.40 -11.61
CA ARG A 150 2.60 1.51 -12.53
C ARG A 150 3.37 2.75 -12.05
N GLU A 151 4.33 3.22 -12.85
CA GLU A 151 5.12 4.38 -12.51
C GLU A 151 4.29 5.67 -12.46
N ILE A 152 4.45 6.49 -11.42
CA ILE A 152 3.57 7.65 -11.16
C ILE A 152 3.80 8.80 -12.16
N ASN A 153 4.95 8.85 -12.82
CA ASN A 153 5.27 9.90 -13.79
C ASN A 153 4.37 9.91 -15.04
N ASN A 154 3.64 8.86 -15.29
CA ASN A 154 2.70 8.76 -16.39
C ASN A 154 1.29 8.73 -15.80
N ALA A 155 0.51 9.78 -15.88
CA ALA A 155 -0.88 9.92 -15.44
C ALA A 155 -1.69 8.60 -15.37
N TYR A 156 -1.59 7.88 -14.24
CA TYR A 156 -2.16 6.56 -14.09
C TYR A 156 -3.65 6.54 -13.80
N LEU A 157 -4.26 5.38 -14.12
CA LEU A 157 -5.68 5.13 -14.00
C LEU A 157 -6.18 5.48 -12.60
N LEU A 158 -5.52 5.05 -11.53
CA LEU A 158 -5.95 5.34 -10.17
C LEU A 158 -6.00 6.85 -9.88
N ASP A 159 -4.97 7.62 -10.24
CA ASP A 159 -4.98 9.08 -10.05
C ASP A 159 -6.00 9.80 -10.94
N LYS A 160 -6.42 9.19 -12.06
CA LYS A 160 -7.47 9.72 -12.93
C LYS A 160 -8.87 9.36 -12.47
N GLU A 161 -9.04 8.16 -11.91
CA GLU A 161 -10.33 7.63 -11.50
C GLU A 161 -10.72 8.06 -10.09
N TYR A 162 -9.74 8.40 -9.23
CA TYR A 162 -9.95 8.72 -7.83
C TYR A 162 -9.51 10.13 -7.47
N TYR A 163 -10.21 10.75 -6.52
CA TYR A 163 -9.73 11.89 -5.76
C TYR A 163 -8.98 11.36 -4.55
N ILE A 164 -7.69 11.63 -4.44
CA ILE A 164 -6.93 11.26 -3.25
C ILE A 164 -7.45 12.06 -2.07
N THR A 165 -7.89 11.36 -1.02
CA THR A 165 -8.47 11.96 0.19
C THR A 165 -7.48 11.93 1.34
N LYS A 166 -6.60 10.93 1.38
CA LYS A 166 -5.60 10.79 2.44
C LYS A 166 -4.37 9.98 1.98
N ILE A 167 -3.24 10.28 2.58
CA ILE A 167 -1.97 9.54 2.44
C ILE A 167 -1.42 9.27 3.83
N TYR A 168 -1.08 8.02 4.09
CA TYR A 168 -0.49 7.58 5.36
C TYR A 168 0.94 7.14 5.20
#